data_19c06e7373c52e01276ed78fa4bc8794
#
_entry.id   19c06e7373c52e01276ed78fa4bc8794
#
_cell.length_a   1.000
_cell.length_b   1.000
_cell.length_c   1.000
_cell.angle_alpha   90.00
_cell.angle_beta   90.00
_cell.angle_gamma   90.00
#
_symmetry.space_group_name_H-M   'P 1'
#
loop_
_entity.id
_entity.type
_entity.pdbx_description
1 polymer ?
#
loop_
_entity_poly.entity_id
_entity_poly.type
_entity_poly.pdbx_seq_one_letter_code
_entity_poly.pdbx_strand_id
1 'polypeptide(L)'
;DAPGMSLGPSAISRRRAMIGFLAPAAHRPPIQTDRVDPTYRKLRWQIFAGIFLGYAGYYLLRKNFSLAMPYLVEQGYSRGELGTALSAVAIAYGLSKFLMGMVSDRSNPRYFLPIGLVLSALVMFLFGFVPWATSSVGIMFVLLFLNGWFQGMGWPPSGRTMVHWWSQKERGGVVSVWNVAHNVGGGLIGPLFLLGLAWFNDWHAAFYVPAAVALGVAVFAFLTMRDTPQSCGLPSVETWKNDYPEGYDANHEREFSTREIFVEHVLKNRMLWYIAFANVFVYLLRYGVLDWAPTYLKEAKHF
;
A
#
# COMPACT_ATOMS: atom_id res chain seq x y z
N ASP A 1 -9.22 48.73 27.40
CA ASP A 1 -8.95 47.52 28.23
C ASP A 1 -9.97 46.43 27.86
N ALA A 2 -9.59 45.54 26.99
CA ALA A 2 -10.30 44.31 26.70
C ALA A 2 -9.51 43.12 27.27
N PRO A 3 -10.07 42.22 28.08
CA PRO A 3 -9.35 41.15 28.70
C PRO A 3 -8.97 40.10 27.65
N GLY A 4 -7.67 39.80 27.59
CA GLY A 4 -7.11 38.77 26.79
C GLY A 4 -7.71 37.40 27.14
N MET A 5 -8.45 36.85 26.19
CA MET A 5 -8.97 35.49 26.25
C MET A 5 -7.84 34.54 25.78
N SER A 6 -7.06 34.03 26.71
CA SER A 6 -6.15 32.93 26.47
C SER A 6 -6.97 31.71 26.12
N LEU A 7 -7.04 31.39 24.83
CA LEU A 7 -7.53 30.07 24.40
C LEU A 7 -6.54 29.02 24.91
N GLY A 8 -6.93 28.38 26.00
CA GLY A 8 -6.24 27.19 26.47
C GLY A 8 -6.18 26.13 25.36
N PRO A 9 -5.18 25.21 25.41
CA PRO A 9 -5.03 24.18 24.40
C PRO A 9 -6.33 23.35 24.38
N SER A 10 -7.05 23.43 23.27
CA SER A 10 -8.22 22.60 23.02
C SER A 10 -7.81 21.15 23.27
N ALA A 11 -8.51 20.49 24.17
CA ALA A 11 -8.36 19.11 24.48
C ALA A 11 -8.70 18.28 23.24
N ILE A 12 -7.73 18.16 22.31
CA ILE A 12 -7.76 17.13 21.29
C ILE A 12 -7.72 15.82 22.07
N SER A 13 -8.90 15.23 22.18
CA SER A 13 -9.12 13.93 22.78
C SER A 13 -8.01 12.99 22.28
N ARG A 14 -7.12 12.60 23.17
CA ARG A 14 -6.13 11.53 22.94
C ARG A 14 -6.91 10.24 22.75
N ARG A 15 -7.51 10.03 21.58
CA ARG A 15 -7.99 8.72 21.20
C ARG A 15 -6.77 7.82 21.14
N ARG A 16 -6.74 6.81 22.00
CA ARG A 16 -5.69 5.78 22.09
C ARG A 16 -5.47 5.25 20.68
N ALA A 17 -4.31 5.57 20.08
CA ALA A 17 -3.83 4.84 18.93
C ALA A 17 -3.77 3.36 19.32
N MET A 18 -4.31 2.48 18.50
CA MET A 18 -4.35 1.04 18.79
C MET A 18 -2.94 0.49 19.07
N ILE A 19 -1.90 1.11 18.53
CA ILE A 19 -0.48 0.82 18.79
C ILE A 19 0.25 2.17 18.84
N GLY A 20 0.80 2.54 20.00
CA GLY A 20 1.33 3.89 20.26
C GLY A 20 2.40 4.39 19.27
N PHE A 21 3.26 3.50 18.73
CA PHE A 21 4.30 3.89 17.77
C PHE A 21 3.75 4.19 16.35
N LEU A 22 2.54 3.72 16.03
CA LEU A 22 1.86 4.04 14.76
C LEU A 22 1.06 5.33 14.83
N ALA A 23 1.00 6.00 15.99
CA ALA A 23 0.22 7.23 16.13
C ALA A 23 0.66 8.31 15.13
N PRO A 24 -0.28 9.15 14.64
CA PRO A 24 0.04 10.30 13.82
C PRO A 24 1.12 11.17 14.46
N ALA A 25 2.01 11.72 13.63
CA ALA A 25 3.11 12.55 14.12
C ALA A 25 2.59 13.86 14.72
N ALA A 26 3.16 14.27 15.85
CA ALA A 26 2.84 15.56 16.46
C ALA A 26 3.21 16.73 15.53
N HIS A 27 2.40 17.77 15.53
CA HIS A 27 2.68 19.01 14.81
C HIS A 27 3.92 19.69 15.40
N ARG A 28 4.76 20.23 14.54
CA ARG A 28 5.94 21.01 14.93
C ARG A 28 5.63 22.51 14.87
N PRO A 29 6.39 23.34 15.61
CA PRO A 29 6.31 24.79 15.45
C PRO A 29 6.53 25.20 14.00
N PRO A 30 5.84 26.26 13.50
CA PRO A 30 5.99 26.73 12.14
C PRO A 30 7.45 27.13 11.84
N ILE A 31 7.93 26.77 10.66
CA ILE A 31 9.23 27.22 10.16
C ILE A 31 9.13 28.67 9.64
N GLN A 32 10.27 29.31 9.43
CA GLN A 32 10.35 30.66 8.86
C GLN A 32 9.67 30.71 7.48
N THR A 33 8.95 31.79 7.21
CA THR A 33 8.10 31.92 6.00
C THR A 33 8.89 31.79 4.69
N ASP A 34 10.11 32.32 4.64
CA ASP A 34 11.03 32.25 3.50
C ASP A 34 11.46 30.81 3.16
N ARG A 35 11.43 29.90 4.14
CA ARG A 35 11.79 28.49 3.99
C ARG A 35 10.61 27.57 3.63
N VAL A 36 9.39 28.07 3.69
CA VAL A 36 8.19 27.24 3.45
C VAL A 36 8.20 26.67 2.03
N ASP A 37 8.30 27.52 1.00
CA ASP A 37 8.25 27.09 -0.40
C ASP A 37 9.34 26.10 -0.79
N PRO A 38 10.64 26.37 -0.53
CA PRO A 38 11.68 25.43 -0.92
C PRO A 38 11.57 24.10 -0.17
N THR A 39 11.17 24.14 1.12
CA THR A 39 10.98 22.93 1.92
C THR A 39 9.82 22.10 1.41
N TYR A 40 8.68 22.74 1.09
CA TYR A 40 7.52 22.06 0.52
C TYR A 40 7.86 21.36 -0.79
N ARG A 41 8.50 22.06 -1.73
CA ARG A 41 8.89 21.48 -3.04
C ARG A 41 9.82 20.26 -2.86
N LYS A 42 10.84 20.40 -2.01
CA LYS A 42 11.77 19.28 -1.73
C LYS A 42 11.06 18.07 -1.12
N LEU A 43 10.25 18.28 -0.07
CA LEU A 43 9.57 17.20 0.62
C LEU A 43 8.52 16.53 -0.25
N ARG A 44 7.79 17.26 -1.08
CA ARG A 44 6.79 16.66 -2.00
C ARG A 44 7.43 15.64 -2.95
N TRP A 45 8.58 15.99 -3.58
CA TRP A 45 9.29 15.05 -4.46
C TRP A 45 9.85 13.85 -3.70
N GLN A 46 10.42 14.09 -2.54
CA GLN A 46 10.94 13.05 -1.66
C GLN A 46 9.83 12.08 -1.22
N ILE A 47 8.70 12.61 -0.79
CA ILE A 47 7.55 11.83 -0.34
C ILE A 47 6.90 11.10 -1.51
N PHE A 48 6.78 11.76 -2.67
CA PHE A 48 6.27 11.11 -3.88
C PHE A 48 7.12 9.90 -4.26
N ALA A 49 8.44 10.04 -4.28
CA ALA A 49 9.34 8.90 -4.52
C ALA A 49 9.14 7.79 -3.47
N GLY A 50 8.94 8.15 -2.21
CA GLY A 50 8.67 7.21 -1.12
C GLY A 50 7.38 6.41 -1.32
N ILE A 51 6.26 7.07 -1.61
CA ILE A 51 4.98 6.37 -1.85
C ILE A 51 4.96 5.64 -3.19
N PHE A 52 5.64 6.15 -4.21
CA PHE A 52 5.73 5.50 -5.53
C PHE A 52 6.51 4.19 -5.44
N LEU A 53 7.77 4.25 -4.98
CA LEU A 53 8.61 3.07 -4.85
C LEU A 53 8.07 2.12 -3.77
N GLY A 54 7.58 2.67 -2.63
CA GLY A 54 6.94 1.87 -1.59
C GLY A 54 5.79 1.04 -2.13
N TYR A 55 4.90 1.64 -2.93
CA TYR A 55 3.78 0.93 -3.53
C TYR A 55 4.22 -0.05 -4.63
N ALA A 56 5.23 0.31 -5.44
CA ALA A 56 5.85 -0.61 -6.40
C ALA A 56 6.43 -1.85 -5.70
N GLY A 57 7.06 -1.65 -4.52
CA GLY A 57 7.59 -2.74 -3.69
C GLY A 57 6.55 -3.78 -3.30
N TYR A 58 5.30 -3.38 -3.02
CA TYR A 58 4.22 -4.33 -2.75
C TYR A 58 3.94 -5.23 -3.95
N TYR A 59 4.05 -4.71 -5.18
CA TYR A 59 3.83 -5.50 -6.38
C TYR A 59 4.98 -6.46 -6.70
N LEU A 60 6.19 -6.19 -6.21
CA LEU A 60 7.29 -7.17 -6.25
C LEU A 60 6.99 -8.45 -5.44
N LEU A 61 6.07 -8.37 -4.47
CA LEU A 61 5.75 -9.46 -3.54
C LEU A 61 4.36 -10.08 -3.79
N ARG A 62 3.68 -9.68 -4.87
CA ARG A 62 2.29 -10.09 -5.09
C ARG A 62 2.15 -11.33 -5.98
N LYS A 63 3.01 -11.50 -6.96
CA LYS A 63 2.88 -12.52 -8.02
C LYS A 63 3.98 -13.60 -8.00
N ASN A 64 4.79 -13.62 -6.96
CA ASN A 64 5.89 -14.57 -6.78
C ASN A 64 5.42 -16.02 -6.83
N PHE A 65 4.30 -16.32 -6.18
CA PHE A 65 3.73 -17.66 -6.17
C PHE A 65 3.30 -18.11 -7.57
N SER A 66 2.74 -17.22 -8.39
CA SER A 66 2.37 -17.54 -9.78
C SER A 66 3.60 -17.92 -10.63
N LEU A 67 4.77 -17.30 -10.38
CA LEU A 67 6.03 -17.66 -11.04
C LEU A 67 6.57 -19.01 -10.57
N ALA A 68 6.31 -19.38 -9.31
CA ALA A 68 6.73 -20.64 -8.72
C ALA A 68 5.79 -21.81 -9.07
N MET A 69 4.55 -21.57 -9.46
CA MET A 69 3.54 -22.60 -9.73
C MET A 69 4.02 -23.68 -10.73
N PRO A 70 4.70 -23.36 -11.86
CA PRO A 70 5.18 -24.40 -12.77
C PRO A 70 6.13 -25.39 -12.10
N TYR A 71 6.99 -24.94 -11.18
CA TYR A 71 7.91 -25.80 -10.44
C TYR A 71 7.20 -26.63 -9.37
N LEU A 72 6.16 -26.08 -8.75
CA LEU A 72 5.34 -26.82 -7.80
C LEU A 72 4.50 -27.91 -8.49
N VAL A 73 4.05 -27.68 -9.72
CA VAL A 73 3.41 -28.74 -10.55
C VAL A 73 4.38 -29.89 -10.82
N GLU A 74 5.65 -29.60 -11.13
CA GLU A 74 6.69 -30.63 -11.28
C GLU A 74 6.95 -31.43 -9.99
N GLN A 75 6.69 -30.83 -8.82
CA GLN A 75 6.76 -31.49 -7.51
C GLN A 75 5.52 -32.33 -7.17
N GLY A 76 4.50 -32.37 -8.06
CA GLY A 76 3.32 -33.21 -7.92
C GLY A 76 2.05 -32.52 -7.46
N TYR A 77 2.06 -31.19 -7.24
CA TYR A 77 0.85 -30.44 -6.94
C TYR A 77 -0.03 -30.27 -8.18
N SER A 78 -1.34 -30.48 -8.01
CA SER A 78 -2.30 -30.20 -9.07
C SER A 78 -2.52 -28.68 -9.24
N ARG A 79 -2.89 -28.26 -10.44
CA ARG A 79 -3.24 -26.85 -10.72
C ARG A 79 -4.41 -26.36 -9.88
N GLY A 80 -5.38 -27.23 -9.58
CA GLY A 80 -6.52 -26.90 -8.73
C GLY A 80 -6.12 -26.60 -7.29
N GLU A 81 -5.20 -27.39 -6.73
CA GLU A 81 -4.64 -27.17 -5.39
C GLU A 81 -3.87 -25.85 -5.31
N LEU A 82 -3.00 -25.58 -6.29
CA LEU A 82 -2.25 -24.32 -6.33
C LEU A 82 -3.16 -23.11 -6.55
N GLY A 83 -4.19 -23.25 -7.38
CA GLY A 83 -5.23 -22.23 -7.56
C GLY A 83 -6.00 -21.95 -6.26
N THR A 84 -6.29 -22.98 -5.47
CA THR A 84 -6.91 -22.85 -4.15
C THR A 84 -5.99 -22.09 -3.20
N ALA A 85 -4.71 -22.43 -3.13
CA ALA A 85 -3.74 -21.69 -2.34
C ALA A 85 -3.63 -20.22 -2.78
N LEU A 86 -3.56 -19.96 -4.08
CA LEU A 86 -3.46 -18.61 -4.64
C LEU A 86 -4.69 -17.74 -4.36
N SER A 87 -5.90 -18.33 -4.28
CA SER A 87 -7.14 -17.62 -3.96
C SER A 87 -7.09 -16.92 -2.59
N ALA A 88 -6.28 -17.45 -1.66
CA ALA A 88 -6.06 -16.86 -0.35
C ALA A 88 -5.59 -15.40 -0.41
N VAL A 89 -4.73 -15.08 -1.39
CA VAL A 89 -4.23 -13.70 -1.58
C VAL A 89 -5.39 -12.74 -1.89
N ALA A 90 -6.28 -13.12 -2.80
CA ALA A 90 -7.40 -12.27 -3.21
C ALA A 90 -8.41 -12.06 -2.07
N ILE A 91 -8.74 -13.14 -1.36
CA ILE A 91 -9.67 -13.10 -0.21
C ILE A 91 -9.09 -12.21 0.90
N ALA A 92 -7.85 -12.47 1.31
CA ALA A 92 -7.19 -11.72 2.37
C ALA A 92 -7.00 -10.24 1.99
N TYR A 93 -6.60 -9.96 0.77
CA TYR A 93 -6.42 -8.59 0.27
C TYR A 93 -7.72 -7.78 0.25
N GLY A 94 -8.82 -8.41 -0.19
CA GLY A 94 -10.13 -7.77 -0.20
C GLY A 94 -10.58 -7.37 1.22
N LEU A 95 -10.50 -8.31 2.17
CA LEU A 95 -10.84 -8.07 3.58
C LEU A 95 -9.89 -7.06 4.24
N SER A 96 -8.58 -7.24 4.04
CA SER A 96 -7.55 -6.39 4.63
C SER A 96 -7.65 -4.96 4.13
N LYS A 97 -7.83 -4.74 2.84
CA LYS A 97 -7.90 -3.38 2.27
C LYS A 97 -8.98 -2.53 2.93
N PHE A 98 -10.10 -3.15 3.27
CA PHE A 98 -11.18 -2.49 3.98
C PHE A 98 -10.80 -2.13 5.43
N LEU A 99 -10.27 -3.09 6.19
CA LEU A 99 -9.89 -2.89 7.59
C LEU A 99 -8.65 -1.99 7.72
N MET A 100 -7.65 -2.21 6.88
CA MET A 100 -6.40 -1.42 6.89
C MET A 100 -6.62 0.02 6.43
N GLY A 101 -7.66 0.31 5.65
CA GLY A 101 -8.07 1.69 5.37
C GLY A 101 -8.38 2.45 6.66
N MET A 102 -9.24 1.89 7.51
CA MET A 102 -9.63 2.50 8.80
C MET A 102 -8.45 2.66 9.77
N VAL A 103 -7.53 1.67 9.79
CA VAL A 103 -6.33 1.74 10.63
C VAL A 103 -5.35 2.77 10.08
N SER A 104 -5.15 2.83 8.77
CA SER A 104 -4.26 3.77 8.10
C SER A 104 -4.65 5.22 8.32
N ASP A 105 -5.96 5.54 8.31
CA ASP A 105 -6.45 6.91 8.54
C ASP A 105 -6.06 7.45 9.93
N ARG A 106 -5.82 6.55 10.87
CA ARG A 106 -5.41 6.87 12.25
C ARG A 106 -3.92 6.58 12.52
N SER A 107 -3.17 6.25 11.49
CA SER A 107 -1.77 5.84 11.61
C SER A 107 -0.85 6.76 10.82
N ASN A 108 0.41 6.84 11.27
CA ASN A 108 1.46 7.53 10.54
C ASN A 108 1.89 6.72 9.30
N PRO A 109 1.67 7.21 8.08
CA PRO A 109 2.00 6.49 6.84
C PRO A 109 3.49 6.16 6.71
N ARG A 110 4.38 6.95 7.36
CA ARG A 110 5.81 6.72 7.39
C ARG A 110 6.20 5.37 7.99
N TYR A 111 5.41 4.88 8.94
CA TYR A 111 5.61 3.58 9.59
C TYR A 111 4.71 2.52 8.97
N PHE A 112 3.45 2.87 8.73
CA PHE A 112 2.42 1.91 8.34
C PHE A 112 2.72 1.22 7.01
N LEU A 113 3.10 1.99 5.97
CA LEU A 113 3.43 1.45 4.65
C LEU A 113 4.67 0.55 4.67
N PRO A 114 5.83 0.98 5.23
CA PRO A 114 7.01 0.12 5.29
C PRO A 114 6.82 -1.13 6.13
N ILE A 115 6.07 -1.07 7.25
CA ILE A 115 5.80 -2.24 8.09
C ILE A 115 5.05 -3.31 7.30
N GLY A 116 3.98 -2.94 6.59
CA GLY A 116 3.24 -3.90 5.76
C GLY A 116 4.12 -4.51 4.67
N LEU A 117 5.03 -3.73 4.08
CA LEU A 117 5.97 -4.21 3.08
C LEU A 117 7.01 -5.18 3.67
N VAL A 118 7.55 -4.88 4.86
CA VAL A 118 8.46 -5.78 5.59
C VAL A 118 7.76 -7.09 5.95
N LEU A 119 6.56 -7.04 6.51
CA LEU A 119 5.80 -8.24 6.86
C LEU A 119 5.48 -9.11 5.63
N SER A 120 5.14 -8.48 4.51
CA SER A 120 4.96 -9.18 3.23
C SER A 120 6.26 -9.82 2.73
N ALA A 121 7.40 -9.12 2.84
CA ALA A 121 8.72 -9.65 2.48
C ALA A 121 9.12 -10.83 3.38
N LEU A 122 8.84 -10.78 4.67
CA LEU A 122 9.10 -11.89 5.59
C LEU A 122 8.34 -13.16 5.19
N VAL A 123 7.07 -13.04 4.76
CA VAL A 123 6.33 -14.20 4.25
C VAL A 123 6.98 -14.76 2.98
N MET A 124 7.47 -13.89 2.09
CA MET A 124 8.20 -14.35 0.90
C MET A 124 9.51 -15.03 1.25
N PHE A 125 10.24 -14.57 2.27
CA PHE A 125 11.43 -15.27 2.77
C PHE A 125 11.10 -16.64 3.35
N LEU A 126 9.96 -16.82 4.01
CA LEU A 126 9.51 -18.15 4.43
C LEU A 126 9.36 -19.08 3.23
N PHE A 127 8.70 -18.64 2.15
CA PHE A 127 8.61 -19.42 0.92
C PHE A 127 9.96 -19.70 0.27
N GLY A 128 10.90 -18.76 0.37
CA GLY A 128 12.21 -18.86 -0.28
C GLY A 128 13.23 -19.72 0.47
N PHE A 129 13.16 -19.75 1.80
CA PHE A 129 14.22 -20.38 2.60
C PHE A 129 13.75 -21.54 3.47
N VAL A 130 12.44 -21.72 3.67
CA VAL A 130 11.92 -22.69 4.62
C VAL A 130 11.20 -23.82 3.91
N PRO A 131 11.75 -25.07 3.91
CA PRO A 131 11.21 -26.19 3.13
C PRO A 131 9.73 -26.54 3.46
N TRP A 132 9.30 -26.37 4.70
CA TRP A 132 7.93 -26.66 5.07
C TRP A 132 6.91 -25.66 4.48
N ALA A 133 7.34 -24.47 4.03
CA ALA A 133 6.45 -23.44 3.50
C ALA A 133 5.68 -23.90 2.24
N THR A 134 6.27 -24.82 1.48
CA THR A 134 5.67 -25.44 0.28
C THR A 134 5.27 -26.90 0.49
N SER A 135 5.28 -27.43 1.73
CA SER A 135 5.05 -28.86 2.00
C SER A 135 3.57 -29.26 1.91
N SER A 136 2.62 -28.34 1.97
CA SER A 136 1.20 -28.62 1.81
C SER A 136 0.42 -27.40 1.31
N VAL A 137 -0.69 -27.67 0.63
CA VAL A 137 -1.62 -26.64 0.13
C VAL A 137 -2.14 -25.77 1.27
N GLY A 138 -2.44 -26.37 2.44
CA GLY A 138 -2.92 -25.64 3.61
C GLY A 138 -1.93 -24.64 4.15
N ILE A 139 -0.64 -25.00 4.21
CA ILE A 139 0.43 -24.08 4.66
C ILE A 139 0.60 -22.96 3.63
N MET A 140 0.67 -23.28 2.34
CA MET A 140 0.73 -22.30 1.27
C MET A 140 -0.45 -21.34 1.32
N PHE A 141 -1.68 -21.85 1.54
CA PHE A 141 -2.87 -21.03 1.71
C PHE A 141 -2.74 -20.03 2.86
N VAL A 142 -2.32 -20.48 4.04
CA VAL A 142 -2.15 -19.62 5.22
C VAL A 142 -1.09 -18.55 4.98
N LEU A 143 0.08 -18.92 4.44
CA LEU A 143 1.15 -17.96 4.16
C LEU A 143 0.73 -16.95 3.08
N LEU A 144 0.05 -17.39 2.03
CA LEU A 144 -0.48 -16.51 0.99
C LEU A 144 -1.61 -15.61 1.52
N PHE A 145 -2.43 -16.12 2.45
CA PHE A 145 -3.42 -15.31 3.16
C PHE A 145 -2.74 -14.19 3.97
N LEU A 146 -1.70 -14.50 4.74
CA LEU A 146 -0.92 -13.51 5.47
C LEU A 146 -0.29 -12.47 4.53
N ASN A 147 0.31 -12.92 3.42
CA ASN A 147 0.83 -12.00 2.42
C ASN A 147 -0.26 -11.08 1.86
N GLY A 148 -1.40 -11.64 1.45
CA GLY A 148 -2.56 -10.88 0.97
C GLY A 148 -3.06 -9.86 1.99
N TRP A 149 -3.06 -10.24 3.27
CA TRP A 149 -3.42 -9.37 4.37
C TRP A 149 -2.48 -8.16 4.48
N PHE A 150 -1.17 -8.38 4.48
CA PHE A 150 -0.18 -7.31 4.54
C PHE A 150 -0.18 -6.44 3.29
N GLN A 151 -0.50 -7.01 2.13
CA GLN A 151 -0.67 -6.26 0.87
C GLN A 151 -1.75 -5.17 0.95
N GLY A 152 -2.75 -5.32 1.82
CA GLY A 152 -3.78 -4.30 2.07
C GLY A 152 -3.25 -3.02 2.72
N MET A 153 -2.04 -3.06 3.30
CA MET A 153 -1.41 -1.90 3.96
C MET A 153 -0.72 -0.92 3.00
N GLY A 154 -0.69 -1.18 1.71
CA GLY A 154 0.05 -0.35 0.74
C GLY A 154 -0.73 0.86 0.22
N TRP A 155 -1.95 0.65 -0.24
CA TRP A 155 -2.75 1.71 -0.89
C TRP A 155 -3.25 2.80 0.08
N PRO A 156 -3.86 2.46 1.24
CA PRO A 156 -4.46 3.46 2.11
C PRO A 156 -3.48 4.54 2.60
N PRO A 157 -2.27 4.21 3.11
CA PRO A 157 -1.31 5.23 3.53
C PRO A 157 -0.79 6.08 2.37
N SER A 158 -0.69 5.53 1.15
CA SER A 158 -0.33 6.29 -0.04
C SER A 158 -1.41 7.30 -0.40
N GLY A 159 -2.69 6.88 -0.38
CA GLY A 159 -3.84 7.76 -0.62
C GLY A 159 -3.91 8.90 0.40
N ARG A 160 -3.81 8.56 1.70
CA ARG A 160 -3.77 9.54 2.79
C ARG A 160 -2.64 10.55 2.61
N THR A 161 -1.43 10.09 2.28
CA THR A 161 -0.28 10.96 2.02
C THR A 161 -0.55 11.92 0.86
N MET A 162 -1.13 11.44 -0.24
CA MET A 162 -1.47 12.29 -1.38
C MET A 162 -2.52 13.34 -1.03
N VAL A 163 -3.47 13.04 -0.16
CA VAL A 163 -4.48 14.01 0.31
C VAL A 163 -3.83 15.13 1.11
N HIS A 164 -2.88 14.83 1.98
CA HIS A 164 -2.25 15.85 2.84
C HIS A 164 -1.17 16.67 2.14
N TRP A 165 -0.49 16.14 1.10
CA TRP A 165 0.66 16.80 0.48
C TRP A 165 0.37 17.46 -0.86
N TRP A 166 -0.78 17.18 -1.51
CA TRP A 166 -1.17 17.76 -2.79
C TRP A 166 -2.58 18.34 -2.72
N SER A 167 -2.73 19.55 -3.24
CA SER A 167 -4.00 20.26 -3.29
C SER A 167 -5.02 19.54 -4.17
N GLN A 168 -6.29 19.89 -4.03
CA GLN A 168 -7.38 19.24 -4.76
C GLN A 168 -7.19 19.31 -6.27
N LYS A 169 -6.72 20.46 -6.79
CA LYS A 169 -6.46 20.66 -8.24
C LYS A 169 -5.30 19.83 -8.77
N GLU A 170 -4.27 19.58 -7.95
CA GLU A 170 -3.07 18.82 -8.33
C GLU A 170 -3.27 17.30 -8.17
N ARG A 171 -4.16 16.88 -7.28
CA ARG A 171 -4.28 15.50 -6.78
C ARG A 171 -4.57 14.49 -7.90
N GLY A 172 -5.45 14.85 -8.86
CA GLY A 172 -5.78 13.97 -9.98
C GLY A 172 -4.56 13.58 -10.82
N GLY A 173 -3.71 14.55 -11.17
CA GLY A 173 -2.47 14.30 -11.91
C GLY A 173 -1.47 13.46 -11.12
N VAL A 174 -1.30 13.78 -9.84
CA VAL A 174 -0.38 13.04 -8.95
C VAL A 174 -0.81 11.58 -8.78
N VAL A 175 -2.10 11.32 -8.54
CA VAL A 175 -2.65 9.97 -8.43
C VAL A 175 -2.47 9.19 -9.73
N SER A 176 -2.65 9.84 -10.89
CA SER A 176 -2.48 9.19 -12.20
C SER A 176 -1.03 8.73 -12.40
N VAL A 177 -0.05 9.58 -12.12
CA VAL A 177 1.38 9.22 -12.21
C VAL A 177 1.74 8.17 -11.15
N TRP A 178 1.29 8.35 -9.90
CA TRP A 178 1.53 7.38 -8.83
C TRP A 178 0.95 6.00 -9.16
N ASN A 179 -0.18 5.95 -9.84
CA ASN A 179 -0.82 4.68 -10.20
C ASN A 179 0.03 3.83 -11.17
N VAL A 180 1.01 4.41 -11.86
CA VAL A 180 1.99 3.66 -12.68
C VAL A 180 2.88 2.76 -11.80
N ALA A 181 3.05 3.07 -10.52
CA ALA A 181 3.92 2.32 -9.59
C ALA A 181 3.60 0.82 -9.56
N HIS A 182 2.31 0.45 -9.61
CA HIS A 182 1.93 -0.96 -9.59
C HIS A 182 2.34 -1.71 -10.86
N ASN A 183 2.37 -1.04 -12.02
CA ASN A 183 2.84 -1.63 -13.26
C ASN A 183 4.37 -1.76 -13.26
N VAL A 184 5.09 -0.77 -12.70
CA VAL A 184 6.55 -0.83 -12.54
C VAL A 184 6.92 -2.01 -11.63
N GLY A 185 6.32 -2.13 -10.45
CA GLY A 185 6.56 -3.24 -9.53
C GLY A 185 6.21 -4.60 -10.14
N GLY A 186 5.01 -4.69 -10.77
CA GLY A 186 4.58 -5.92 -11.43
C GLY A 186 5.41 -6.31 -12.65
N GLY A 187 5.93 -5.34 -13.41
CA GLY A 187 6.80 -5.60 -14.55
C GLY A 187 8.22 -6.02 -14.17
N LEU A 188 8.71 -5.60 -13.00
CA LEU A 188 10.05 -5.94 -12.53
C LEU A 188 10.16 -7.34 -11.91
N ILE A 189 9.06 -7.96 -11.50
CA ILE A 189 9.12 -9.25 -10.82
C ILE A 189 9.68 -10.38 -11.70
N GLY A 190 9.31 -10.45 -12.98
CA GLY A 190 9.83 -11.43 -13.94
C GLY A 190 11.33 -11.29 -14.17
N PRO A 191 11.84 -10.12 -14.55
CA PRO A 191 13.28 -9.86 -14.66
C PRO A 191 14.06 -10.17 -13.38
N LEU A 192 13.56 -9.83 -12.19
CA LEU A 192 14.20 -10.14 -10.93
C LEU A 192 14.25 -11.65 -10.66
N PHE A 193 13.18 -12.37 -10.99
CA PHE A 193 13.18 -13.83 -10.91
C PHE A 193 14.21 -14.47 -11.83
N LEU A 194 14.25 -14.06 -13.12
CA LEU A 194 15.21 -14.58 -14.09
C LEU A 194 16.65 -14.29 -13.67
N LEU A 195 16.92 -13.09 -13.14
CA LEU A 195 18.22 -12.73 -12.59
C LEU A 195 18.59 -13.63 -11.40
N GLY A 196 17.65 -13.85 -10.48
CA GLY A 196 17.85 -14.75 -9.35
C GLY A 196 18.08 -16.19 -9.78
N LEU A 197 17.32 -16.68 -10.75
CA LEU A 197 17.50 -18.01 -11.32
C LEU A 197 18.89 -18.17 -11.97
N ALA A 198 19.34 -17.15 -12.71
CA ALA A 198 20.67 -17.17 -13.34
C ALA A 198 21.83 -17.18 -12.31
N TRP A 199 21.67 -16.50 -11.17
CA TRP A 199 22.72 -16.43 -10.14
C TRP A 199 22.73 -17.62 -9.18
N PHE A 200 21.57 -18.10 -8.79
CA PHE A 200 21.42 -19.11 -7.73
C PHE A 200 21.04 -20.50 -8.27
N ASN A 201 20.61 -20.59 -9.54
CA ASN A 201 20.09 -21.83 -10.14
C ASN A 201 19.00 -22.51 -9.29
N ASP A 202 18.16 -21.69 -8.66
CA ASP A 202 17.13 -22.12 -7.72
C ASP A 202 15.82 -21.34 -7.97
N TRP A 203 14.74 -22.06 -8.19
CA TRP A 203 13.42 -21.45 -8.44
C TRP A 203 12.85 -20.69 -7.23
N HIS A 204 13.31 -21.00 -6.00
CA HIS A 204 12.92 -20.24 -4.81
C HIS A 204 13.42 -18.79 -4.87
N ALA A 205 14.33 -18.46 -5.79
CA ALA A 205 14.70 -17.08 -6.11
C ALA A 205 13.51 -16.20 -6.51
N ALA A 206 12.41 -16.80 -7.00
CA ALA A 206 11.14 -16.11 -7.22
C ALA A 206 10.61 -15.41 -5.97
N PHE A 207 10.97 -15.88 -4.79
CA PHE A 207 10.51 -15.35 -3.51
C PHE A 207 11.55 -14.45 -2.85
N TYR A 208 12.76 -14.97 -2.59
CA TYR A 208 13.74 -14.25 -1.75
C TYR A 208 14.42 -13.08 -2.47
N VAL A 209 14.59 -13.12 -3.80
CA VAL A 209 15.24 -12.01 -4.53
C VAL A 209 14.33 -10.75 -4.53
N PRO A 210 13.07 -10.83 -4.97
CA PRO A 210 12.16 -9.69 -4.86
C PRO A 210 11.92 -9.24 -3.41
N ALA A 211 11.94 -10.17 -2.43
CA ALA A 211 11.79 -9.84 -1.03
C ALA A 211 12.97 -9.01 -0.50
N ALA A 212 14.21 -9.35 -0.89
CA ALA A 212 15.38 -8.55 -0.53
C ALA A 212 15.31 -7.13 -1.10
N VAL A 213 14.90 -6.99 -2.37
CA VAL A 213 14.69 -5.68 -2.99
C VAL A 213 13.59 -4.90 -2.26
N ALA A 214 12.48 -5.56 -1.93
CA ALA A 214 11.38 -4.93 -1.22
C ALA A 214 11.76 -4.45 0.18
N LEU A 215 12.66 -5.13 0.90
CA LEU A 215 13.22 -4.63 2.16
C LEU A 215 14.00 -3.34 1.97
N GLY A 216 14.84 -3.26 0.94
CA GLY A 216 15.55 -2.02 0.59
C GLY A 216 14.59 -0.88 0.28
N VAL A 217 13.52 -1.17 -0.45
CA VAL A 217 12.44 -0.23 -0.74
C VAL A 217 11.68 0.18 0.53
N ALA A 218 11.45 -0.73 1.47
CA ALA A 218 10.81 -0.40 2.75
C ALA A 218 11.65 0.57 3.57
N VAL A 219 12.97 0.36 3.64
CA VAL A 219 13.92 1.30 4.28
C VAL A 219 13.88 2.65 3.57
N PHE A 220 13.94 2.67 2.25
CA PHE A 220 13.85 3.90 1.48
C PHE A 220 12.55 4.66 1.76
N ALA A 221 11.40 3.98 1.73
CA ALA A 221 10.11 4.59 2.04
C ALA A 221 10.07 5.15 3.47
N PHE A 222 10.58 4.42 4.45
CA PHE A 222 10.68 4.90 5.84
C PHE A 222 11.52 6.16 5.96
N LEU A 223 12.62 6.28 5.24
CA LEU A 223 13.51 7.45 5.28
C LEU A 223 12.91 8.66 4.56
N THR A 224 12.17 8.44 3.49
CA THR A 224 11.66 9.51 2.61
C THR A 224 10.26 9.99 2.97
N MET A 225 9.39 9.12 3.46
CA MET A 225 8.01 9.50 3.80
C MET A 225 7.93 10.37 5.06
N ARG A 226 6.92 11.23 5.08
CA ARG A 226 6.51 12.04 6.23
C ARG A 226 5.00 11.92 6.39
N ASP A 227 4.49 12.16 7.60
CA ASP A 227 3.06 12.09 7.86
C ASP A 227 2.32 13.25 7.19
N THR A 228 2.26 14.38 7.85
CA THR A 228 1.57 15.59 7.36
C THR A 228 2.56 16.74 7.21
N PRO A 229 2.24 17.78 6.42
CA PRO A 229 3.05 19.00 6.36
C PRO A 229 3.26 19.62 7.74
N GLN A 230 2.21 19.65 8.58
CA GLN A 230 2.26 20.20 9.94
C GLN A 230 3.24 19.44 10.84
N SER A 231 3.44 18.16 10.62
CA SER A 231 4.48 17.38 11.33
C SER A 231 5.91 17.79 10.97
N CYS A 232 6.07 18.57 9.90
CA CYS A 232 7.33 19.15 9.45
C CYS A 232 7.43 20.66 9.72
N GLY A 233 6.45 21.27 10.43
CA GLY A 233 6.38 22.70 10.68
C GLY A 233 5.91 23.52 9.47
N LEU A 234 5.30 22.87 8.49
CA LEU A 234 4.72 23.51 7.30
C LEU A 234 3.22 23.79 7.50
N PRO A 235 2.66 24.83 6.87
CA PRO A 235 1.20 25.01 6.83
C PRO A 235 0.53 23.84 6.11
N SER A 236 -0.80 23.71 6.20
CA SER A 236 -1.52 22.73 5.40
C SER A 236 -1.38 23.03 3.90
N VAL A 237 -1.58 22.04 3.04
CA VAL A 237 -1.47 22.23 1.60
C VAL A 237 -2.58 23.15 1.07
N GLU A 238 -3.74 23.14 1.67
CA GLU A 238 -4.86 24.03 1.36
C GLU A 238 -4.48 25.49 1.63
N THR A 239 -3.86 25.76 2.79
CA THR A 239 -3.37 27.10 3.14
C THR A 239 -2.21 27.53 2.23
N TRP A 240 -1.24 26.63 1.97
CA TRP A 240 -0.08 26.94 1.13
C TRP A 240 -0.45 27.26 -0.32
N LYS A 241 -1.43 26.53 -0.88
CA LYS A 241 -1.87 26.68 -2.29
C LYS A 241 -3.09 27.59 -2.44
N ASN A 242 -3.70 28.04 -1.36
CA ASN A 242 -5.00 28.72 -1.36
C ASN A 242 -6.03 27.95 -2.20
N ASP A 243 -6.12 26.64 -1.99
CA ASP A 243 -6.96 25.70 -2.75
C ASP A 243 -7.82 24.89 -1.77
N TYR A 244 -8.96 25.46 -1.42
CA TYR A 244 -9.88 24.87 -0.48
C TYR A 244 -11.02 24.14 -1.21
N PRO A 245 -11.50 23.00 -0.69
CA PRO A 245 -12.71 22.34 -1.19
C PRO A 245 -13.92 23.29 -1.15
N GLU A 246 -14.86 23.11 -2.08
CA GLU A 246 -16.14 23.81 -2.01
C GLU A 246 -16.85 23.49 -0.70
N GLY A 247 -17.31 24.53 0.02
CA GLY A 247 -17.94 24.39 1.33
C GLY A 247 -16.97 24.13 2.48
N TYR A 248 -15.65 24.34 2.29
CA TYR A 248 -14.67 24.21 3.36
C TYR A 248 -14.96 25.25 4.45
N ASP A 249 -15.24 24.76 5.66
CA ASP A 249 -15.33 25.57 6.87
C ASP A 249 -14.25 25.08 7.85
N ALA A 250 -13.26 25.94 8.12
CA ALA A 250 -12.15 25.65 9.03
C ALA A 250 -12.62 25.33 10.47
N ASN A 251 -13.85 25.73 10.82
CA ASN A 251 -14.45 25.47 12.12
C ASN A 251 -15.23 24.15 12.18
N HIS A 252 -15.44 23.49 11.03
CA HIS A 252 -16.23 22.26 10.89
C HIS A 252 -15.38 21.08 10.38
N GLU A 253 -14.19 20.84 10.91
CA GLU A 253 -13.51 19.55 10.75
C GLU A 253 -14.32 18.47 11.48
N ARG A 254 -15.43 18.05 10.86
CA ARG A 254 -16.25 16.96 11.37
C ARG A 254 -15.59 15.64 10.98
N GLU A 255 -15.03 14.95 11.95
CA GLU A 255 -14.65 13.54 11.78
C GLU A 255 -15.91 12.68 11.61
N PHE A 256 -16.14 12.16 10.41
CA PHE A 256 -17.17 11.15 10.18
C PHE A 256 -16.88 9.88 10.97
N SER A 257 -17.90 9.30 11.58
CA SER A 257 -17.79 7.99 12.20
C SER A 257 -17.60 6.92 11.12
N THR A 258 -16.90 5.83 11.44
CA THR A 258 -16.70 4.68 10.53
C THR A 258 -18.04 4.16 9.98
N ARG A 259 -19.09 4.12 10.81
CA ARG A 259 -20.44 3.71 10.41
C ARG A 259 -21.06 4.67 9.40
N GLU A 260 -20.89 5.95 9.62
CA GLU A 260 -21.43 7.01 8.74
C GLU A 260 -20.76 6.95 7.37
N ILE A 261 -19.41 6.84 7.31
CA ILE A 261 -18.68 6.67 6.06
C ILE A 261 -19.18 5.42 5.31
N PHE A 262 -19.27 4.29 6.00
CA PHE A 262 -19.63 3.03 5.37
C PHE A 262 -21.08 3.01 4.89
N VAL A 263 -22.02 3.43 5.72
CA VAL A 263 -23.46 3.36 5.39
C VAL A 263 -23.86 4.47 4.42
N GLU A 264 -23.50 5.75 4.72
CA GLU A 264 -24.00 6.87 3.94
C GLU A 264 -23.21 7.07 2.64
N HIS A 265 -21.89 6.96 2.69
CA HIS A 265 -21.04 7.29 1.53
C HIS A 265 -20.67 6.07 0.68
N VAL A 266 -20.71 4.85 1.22
CA VAL A 266 -20.40 3.63 0.46
C VAL A 266 -21.65 2.84 0.10
N LEU A 267 -22.42 2.33 1.08
CA LEU A 267 -23.54 1.43 0.80
C LEU A 267 -24.69 2.11 0.08
N LYS A 268 -25.03 3.36 0.40
CA LYS A 268 -26.10 4.12 -0.25
C LYS A 268 -25.71 4.70 -1.61
N ASN A 269 -24.44 4.72 -1.97
CA ASN A 269 -23.98 5.30 -3.21
C ASN A 269 -24.09 4.31 -4.38
N ARG A 270 -25.16 4.45 -5.17
CA ARG A 270 -25.45 3.57 -6.33
C ARG A 270 -24.33 3.57 -7.36
N MET A 271 -23.65 4.71 -7.57
CA MET A 271 -22.55 4.82 -8.53
C MET A 271 -21.38 3.91 -8.16
N LEU A 272 -21.06 3.82 -6.85
CA LEU A 272 -20.01 2.92 -6.38
C LEU A 272 -20.36 1.46 -6.66
N TRP A 273 -21.62 1.06 -6.58
CA TRP A 273 -22.05 -0.30 -6.91
C TRP A 273 -21.90 -0.62 -8.39
N TYR A 274 -22.26 0.30 -9.30
CA TYR A 274 -22.03 0.11 -10.74
C TYR A 274 -20.53 -0.04 -11.05
N ILE A 275 -19.68 0.81 -10.46
CA ILE A 275 -18.23 0.73 -10.62
C ILE A 275 -17.70 -0.59 -10.04
N ALA A 276 -18.15 -1.00 -8.86
CA ALA A 276 -17.74 -2.25 -8.23
C ALA A 276 -18.10 -3.45 -9.10
N PHE A 277 -19.32 -3.50 -9.64
CA PHE A 277 -19.78 -4.56 -10.53
C PHE A 277 -18.96 -4.62 -11.82
N ALA A 278 -18.72 -3.48 -12.48
CA ALA A 278 -17.87 -3.42 -13.67
C ALA A 278 -16.44 -3.93 -13.39
N ASN A 279 -15.88 -3.57 -12.23
CA ASN A 279 -14.56 -4.03 -11.83
C ASN A 279 -14.45 -5.55 -11.62
N VAL A 280 -15.55 -6.25 -11.25
CA VAL A 280 -15.53 -7.72 -11.15
C VAL A 280 -15.07 -8.35 -12.47
N PHE A 281 -15.66 -7.92 -13.60
CA PHE A 281 -15.30 -8.48 -14.91
C PHE A 281 -13.89 -8.10 -15.35
N VAL A 282 -13.48 -6.84 -15.12
CA VAL A 282 -12.12 -6.37 -15.44
C VAL A 282 -11.08 -7.18 -14.67
N TYR A 283 -11.28 -7.38 -13.38
CA TYR A 283 -10.33 -8.11 -12.54
C TYR A 283 -10.35 -9.61 -12.77
N LEU A 284 -11.51 -10.21 -13.10
CA LEU A 284 -11.61 -11.61 -13.48
C LEU A 284 -10.69 -11.93 -14.67
N LEU A 285 -10.79 -11.14 -15.74
CA LEU A 285 -9.92 -11.30 -16.91
C LEU A 285 -8.45 -11.01 -16.58
N ARG A 286 -8.19 -9.88 -15.91
CA ARG A 286 -6.83 -9.45 -15.60
C ARG A 286 -6.07 -10.47 -14.76
N TYR A 287 -6.67 -10.95 -13.68
CA TYR A 287 -6.00 -11.89 -12.78
C TYR A 287 -5.96 -13.30 -13.36
N GLY A 288 -7.00 -13.74 -14.08
CA GLY A 288 -6.98 -15.01 -14.80
C GLY A 288 -5.77 -15.11 -15.73
N VAL A 289 -5.53 -14.09 -16.53
CA VAL A 289 -4.35 -14.06 -17.42
C VAL A 289 -3.04 -13.96 -16.62
N LEU A 290 -2.91 -12.98 -15.73
CA LEU A 290 -1.64 -12.71 -15.04
C LEU A 290 -1.21 -13.85 -14.10
N ASP A 291 -2.14 -14.56 -13.49
CA ASP A 291 -1.82 -15.63 -12.54
C ASP A 291 -1.45 -16.95 -13.22
N TRP A 292 -2.06 -17.21 -14.38
CA TRP A 292 -1.86 -18.48 -15.09
C TRP A 292 -0.93 -18.39 -16.30
N ALA A 293 -0.56 -17.17 -16.75
CA ALA A 293 0.32 -17.00 -17.89
C ALA A 293 1.68 -17.73 -17.75
N PRO A 294 2.39 -17.70 -16.60
CA PRO A 294 3.65 -18.43 -16.47
C PRO A 294 3.48 -19.93 -16.66
N THR A 295 2.45 -20.52 -16.05
CA THR A 295 2.14 -21.95 -16.19
C THR A 295 1.76 -22.30 -17.62
N TYR A 296 0.91 -21.49 -18.27
CA TYR A 296 0.52 -21.70 -19.66
C TYR A 296 1.71 -21.60 -20.62
N LEU A 297 2.60 -20.61 -20.45
CA LEU A 297 3.76 -20.43 -21.30
C LEU A 297 4.73 -21.61 -21.17
N LYS A 298 5.01 -22.06 -19.94
CA LYS A 298 5.90 -23.19 -19.71
C LYS A 298 5.33 -24.52 -20.23
N GLU A 299 4.08 -24.81 -19.95
CA GLU A 299 3.47 -26.12 -20.25
C GLU A 299 2.96 -26.24 -21.69
N ALA A 300 2.27 -25.20 -22.22
CA ALA A 300 1.63 -25.26 -23.53
C ALA A 300 2.47 -24.68 -24.67
N LYS A 301 3.40 -23.78 -24.33
CA LYS A 301 4.26 -23.13 -25.32
C LYS A 301 5.74 -23.51 -25.19
N HIS A 302 6.13 -24.28 -24.19
CA HIS A 302 7.48 -24.78 -23.96
C HIS A 302 8.55 -23.68 -23.89
N PHE A 303 8.18 -22.51 -23.38
CA PHE A 303 9.09 -21.39 -23.11
C PHE A 303 9.82 -21.57 -21.78
#